data_aea74035db8fbb03b9c06ef717e6e31d
#
_entry.id   aea74035db8fbb03b9c06ef717e6e31d
#
_cell.length_a   1.000
_cell.length_b   1.000
_cell.length_c   1.000
_cell.angle_alpha   90.00
_cell.angle_beta   90.00
_cell.angle_gamma   90.00
#
_symmetry.space_group_name_H-M   'P 1'
#
loop_
_entity.id
_entity.type
_entity.pdbx_description
1 polymer ?
#
loop_
_entity_poly.entity_id
_entity_poly.type
_entity_poly.pdbx_seq_one_letter_code
_entity_poly.pdbx_strand_id
1 'polypeptide(L)'
;MGISLVAIGGIKGYKTTIVMPENMSIKRRELIKSFGGDLLFTKSELGMRGAIYEAEKLSYNQDVYMTRQFENPSSVKAHFLTTAPEIDKQMNGKVDVIVCGIGTGGTITGIANYFYNRDVKIIGVEPAKSPFLTKGYSGMHVIQGIGAGFHPNILNVDLIDDIIAVSDEDALYYTRMLFKKYGLFVGISSGAVYCASLEVAKREEFIDKNIVIICADGGDRYL
;
A
#
# COMPACT_ATOMS: atom_id res chain seq x y z
N MET A 1 -1.05 0.71 -8.25
CA MET A 1 -0.56 -0.19 -9.31
C MET A 1 -1.43 -0.14 -10.57
N GLY A 2 -2.77 -0.32 -10.53
CA GLY A 2 -3.62 -0.36 -11.73
C GLY A 2 -3.43 0.85 -12.68
N ILE A 3 -3.45 2.07 -12.16
CA ILE A 3 -3.23 3.29 -12.96
C ILE A 3 -1.88 3.24 -13.69
N SER A 4 -0.80 2.86 -12.98
CA SER A 4 0.55 2.76 -13.56
C SER A 4 0.66 1.67 -14.62
N LEU A 5 -0.01 0.53 -14.41
CA LEU A 5 -0.06 -0.56 -15.39
C LEU A 5 -0.74 -0.14 -16.67
N VAL A 6 -1.86 0.58 -16.59
CA VAL A 6 -2.56 1.09 -17.78
C VAL A 6 -1.70 2.09 -18.54
N ALA A 7 -1.08 3.05 -17.82
CA ALA A 7 -0.20 4.03 -18.46
C ALA A 7 0.98 3.37 -19.17
N ILE A 8 1.69 2.44 -18.51
CA ILE A 8 2.83 1.73 -19.11
C ILE A 8 2.36 0.77 -20.21
N GLY A 9 1.23 0.09 -20.01
CA GLY A 9 0.64 -0.82 -21.00
C GLY A 9 0.31 -0.07 -22.29
N GLY A 10 -0.32 1.11 -22.19
CA GLY A 10 -0.63 1.96 -23.35
C GLY A 10 0.63 2.38 -24.13
N ILE A 11 1.70 2.82 -23.43
CA ILE A 11 2.98 3.16 -24.06
C ILE A 11 3.60 1.97 -24.81
N LYS A 12 3.40 0.76 -24.28
CA LYS A 12 3.93 -0.49 -24.86
C LYS A 12 2.99 -1.17 -25.86
N GLY A 13 1.82 -0.58 -26.15
CA GLY A 13 0.81 -1.14 -27.06
C GLY A 13 0.01 -2.31 -26.49
N TYR A 14 0.02 -2.54 -25.18
CA TYR A 14 -0.79 -3.58 -24.54
C TYR A 14 -2.18 -3.07 -24.19
N LYS A 15 -3.20 -3.86 -24.53
CA LYS A 15 -4.54 -3.69 -23.97
C LYS A 15 -4.52 -4.07 -22.49
N THR A 16 -4.93 -3.15 -21.60
CA THR A 16 -4.88 -3.35 -20.16
C THR A 16 -6.28 -3.29 -19.56
N THR A 17 -6.71 -4.36 -18.88
CA THR A 17 -7.97 -4.43 -18.14
C THR A 17 -7.68 -4.45 -16.64
N ILE A 18 -8.28 -3.53 -15.88
CA ILE A 18 -8.20 -3.49 -14.42
C ILE A 18 -9.49 -4.05 -13.82
N VAL A 19 -9.36 -5.11 -13.04
CA VAL A 19 -10.45 -5.69 -12.26
C VAL A 19 -10.41 -5.12 -10.85
N MET A 20 -11.51 -4.52 -10.38
CA MET A 20 -11.56 -3.90 -9.07
C MET A 20 -12.97 -3.93 -8.47
N PRO A 21 -13.11 -3.87 -7.12
CA PRO A 21 -14.39 -3.67 -6.47
C PRO A 21 -15.04 -2.34 -6.87
N GLU A 22 -16.37 -2.34 -6.99
CA GLU A 22 -17.16 -1.17 -7.43
C GLU A 22 -17.17 0.00 -6.44
N ASN A 23 -16.71 -0.17 -5.21
CA ASN A 23 -16.59 0.90 -4.20
C ASN A 23 -15.25 1.65 -4.25
N MET A 24 -14.36 1.33 -5.20
CA MET A 24 -13.14 2.11 -5.40
C MET A 24 -13.45 3.54 -5.85
N SER A 25 -12.58 4.50 -5.52
CA SER A 25 -12.80 5.93 -5.78
C SER A 25 -13.10 6.21 -7.25
N ILE A 26 -14.04 7.14 -7.49
CA ILE A 26 -14.43 7.58 -8.84
C ILE A 26 -13.20 8.09 -9.60
N LYS A 27 -12.35 8.85 -8.92
CA LYS A 27 -11.13 9.43 -9.52
C LYS A 27 -10.16 8.37 -10.06
N ARG A 28 -9.99 7.24 -9.35
CA ARG A 28 -9.18 6.12 -9.85
C ARG A 28 -9.76 5.53 -11.14
N ARG A 29 -11.09 5.41 -11.22
CA ARG A 29 -11.77 4.91 -12.42
C ARG A 29 -11.60 5.84 -13.61
N GLU A 30 -11.74 7.16 -13.37
CA GLU A 30 -11.52 8.19 -14.39
C GLU A 30 -10.08 8.17 -14.92
N LEU A 31 -9.09 8.10 -14.03
CA LEU A 31 -7.67 8.02 -14.42
C LEU A 31 -7.36 6.76 -15.23
N ILE A 32 -7.89 5.60 -14.85
CA ILE A 32 -7.70 4.37 -15.62
C ILE A 32 -8.29 4.51 -17.02
N LYS A 33 -9.51 5.03 -17.14
CA LYS A 33 -10.17 5.25 -18.43
C LYS A 33 -9.44 6.29 -19.28
N SER A 34 -8.96 7.38 -18.68
CA SER A 34 -8.24 8.44 -19.42
C SER A 34 -6.92 7.97 -20.01
N PHE A 35 -6.28 6.98 -19.40
CA PHE A 35 -5.09 6.31 -19.95
C PHE A 35 -5.41 5.16 -20.92
N GLY A 36 -6.69 4.97 -21.30
CA GLY A 36 -7.11 3.95 -22.25
C GLY A 36 -7.27 2.54 -21.67
N GLY A 37 -7.35 2.42 -20.34
CA GLY A 37 -7.59 1.12 -19.69
C GLY A 37 -9.05 0.72 -19.63
N ASP A 38 -9.33 -0.57 -19.78
CA ASP A 38 -10.63 -1.15 -19.53
C ASP A 38 -10.85 -1.40 -18.03
N LEU A 39 -12.10 -1.30 -17.58
CA LEU A 39 -12.50 -1.56 -16.19
C LEU A 39 -13.52 -2.68 -16.14
N LEU A 40 -13.27 -3.68 -15.29
CA LEU A 40 -14.23 -4.69 -14.89
C LEU A 40 -14.50 -4.54 -13.38
N PHE A 41 -15.76 -4.28 -13.02
CA PHE A 41 -16.17 -4.11 -11.62
C PHE A 41 -16.65 -5.43 -11.03
N THR A 42 -16.28 -5.66 -9.77
CA THR A 42 -16.80 -6.75 -8.95
C THR A 42 -17.62 -6.17 -7.79
N LYS A 43 -18.50 -6.99 -7.21
CA LYS A 43 -19.31 -6.57 -6.05
C LYS A 43 -18.40 -6.19 -4.89
N SER A 44 -18.69 -5.05 -4.25
CA SER A 44 -17.90 -4.54 -3.11
C SER A 44 -17.82 -5.50 -1.93
N GLU A 45 -18.88 -6.28 -1.70
CA GLU A 45 -18.96 -7.29 -0.62
C GLU A 45 -17.91 -8.41 -0.76
N LEU A 46 -17.49 -8.71 -1.99
CA LEU A 46 -16.46 -9.72 -2.28
C LEU A 46 -15.04 -9.18 -2.06
N GLY A 47 -14.90 -7.87 -1.86
CA GLY A 47 -13.62 -7.22 -1.64
C GLY A 47 -12.57 -7.53 -2.73
N MET A 48 -11.32 -7.52 -2.34
CA MET A 48 -10.21 -7.79 -3.27
C MET A 48 -10.18 -9.26 -3.74
N ARG A 49 -10.67 -10.19 -2.92
CA ARG A 49 -10.77 -11.62 -3.33
C ARG A 49 -11.67 -11.81 -4.55
N GLY A 50 -12.81 -11.09 -4.59
CA GLY A 50 -13.70 -11.12 -5.76
C GLY A 50 -13.02 -10.58 -7.02
N ALA A 51 -12.23 -9.51 -6.91
CA ALA A 51 -11.48 -8.96 -8.02
C ALA A 51 -10.38 -9.92 -8.53
N ILE A 52 -9.68 -10.59 -7.62
CA ILE A 52 -8.68 -11.62 -7.99
C ILE A 52 -9.35 -12.76 -8.75
N TYR A 53 -10.45 -13.30 -8.22
CA TYR A 53 -11.18 -14.41 -8.85
C TYR A 53 -11.63 -14.09 -10.29
N GLU A 54 -12.20 -12.90 -10.51
CA GLU A 54 -12.60 -12.48 -11.86
C GLU A 54 -11.40 -12.24 -12.80
N ALA A 55 -10.28 -11.72 -12.27
CA ALA A 55 -9.05 -11.57 -13.05
C ALA A 55 -8.44 -12.92 -13.43
N GLU A 56 -8.50 -13.91 -12.54
CA GLU A 56 -8.07 -15.29 -12.83
C GLU A 56 -8.88 -15.92 -13.95
N LYS A 57 -10.21 -15.75 -13.96
CA LYS A 57 -11.04 -16.22 -15.07
C LYS A 57 -10.62 -15.64 -16.41
N LEU A 58 -10.31 -14.33 -16.46
CA LEU A 58 -9.81 -13.71 -17.67
C LEU A 58 -8.48 -14.31 -18.13
N SER A 59 -7.62 -14.70 -17.18
CA SER A 59 -6.30 -15.26 -17.46
C SER A 59 -6.31 -16.71 -17.97
N TYR A 60 -7.47 -17.38 -18.00
CA TYR A 60 -7.59 -18.67 -18.69
C TYR A 60 -7.47 -18.54 -20.22
N ASN A 61 -7.68 -17.36 -20.76
CA ASN A 61 -7.34 -17.07 -22.15
C ASN A 61 -5.81 -16.97 -22.29
N GLN A 62 -5.23 -17.72 -23.22
CA GLN A 62 -3.78 -17.80 -23.46
C GLN A 62 -3.14 -16.46 -23.84
N ASP A 63 -3.92 -15.54 -24.41
CA ASP A 63 -3.46 -14.20 -24.79
C ASP A 63 -3.48 -13.17 -23.64
N VAL A 64 -3.90 -13.59 -22.44
CA VAL A 64 -4.02 -12.70 -21.28
C VAL A 64 -2.93 -12.99 -20.24
N TYR A 65 -2.11 -11.96 -19.95
CA TYR A 65 -1.14 -12.00 -18.86
C TYR A 65 -1.70 -11.32 -17.61
N MET A 66 -1.89 -12.07 -16.54
CA MET A 66 -2.27 -11.54 -15.22
C MET A 66 -1.03 -11.15 -14.41
N THR A 67 -0.96 -9.90 -13.96
CA THR A 67 0.23 -9.36 -13.24
C THR A 67 0.38 -9.86 -11.81
N ARG A 68 -0.69 -10.42 -11.20
CA ARG A 68 -0.71 -11.07 -9.86
C ARG A 68 -0.06 -10.24 -8.76
N GLN A 69 -0.59 -9.03 -8.49
CA GLN A 69 0.03 -8.07 -7.57
C GLN A 69 0.30 -8.58 -6.14
N PHE A 70 -0.41 -9.61 -5.70
CA PHE A 70 -0.26 -10.19 -4.35
C PHE A 70 0.71 -11.37 -4.31
N GLU A 71 1.22 -11.81 -5.48
CA GLU A 71 2.08 -12.99 -5.64
C GLU A 71 3.38 -12.65 -6.36
N ASN A 72 3.37 -11.65 -7.24
CA ASN A 72 4.50 -11.32 -8.09
C ASN A 72 5.64 -10.66 -7.31
N PRO A 73 6.83 -11.29 -7.19
CA PRO A 73 7.95 -10.77 -6.41
C PRO A 73 8.58 -9.51 -7.02
N SER A 74 8.22 -9.13 -8.24
CA SER A 74 8.74 -7.92 -8.90
C SER A 74 8.44 -6.66 -8.10
N SER A 75 7.33 -6.61 -7.35
CA SER A 75 7.00 -5.49 -6.47
C SER A 75 8.00 -5.38 -5.31
N VAL A 76 8.31 -6.49 -4.65
CA VAL A 76 9.33 -6.56 -3.59
C VAL A 76 10.69 -6.13 -4.13
N LYS A 77 11.09 -6.71 -5.28
CA LYS A 77 12.37 -6.39 -5.93
C LYS A 77 12.48 -4.92 -6.30
N ALA A 78 11.42 -4.30 -6.80
CA ALA A 78 11.41 -2.88 -7.15
C ALA A 78 11.71 -2.01 -5.92
N HIS A 79 11.01 -2.22 -4.82
CA HIS A 79 11.21 -1.44 -3.59
C HIS A 79 12.57 -1.71 -2.93
N PHE A 80 13.08 -2.95 -3.02
CA PHE A 80 14.43 -3.29 -2.57
C PHE A 80 15.52 -2.54 -3.36
N LEU A 81 15.34 -2.42 -4.70
CA LEU A 81 16.35 -1.82 -5.58
C LEU A 81 16.24 -0.30 -5.71
N THR A 82 15.09 0.30 -5.37
CA THR A 82 14.84 1.74 -5.56
C THR A 82 14.45 2.44 -4.27
N THR A 83 13.28 2.18 -3.72
CA THR A 83 12.72 2.92 -2.58
C THR A 83 13.61 2.85 -1.34
N ALA A 84 14.08 1.66 -0.99
CA ALA A 84 14.91 1.49 0.20
C ALA A 84 16.30 2.17 0.07
N PRO A 85 17.04 2.02 -1.04
CA PRO A 85 18.28 2.79 -1.27
C PRO A 85 18.06 4.30 -1.31
N GLU A 86 16.93 4.79 -1.84
CA GLU A 86 16.60 6.21 -1.84
C GLU A 86 16.40 6.73 -0.41
N ILE A 87 15.66 6.01 0.43
CA ILE A 87 15.49 6.34 1.85
C ILE A 87 16.85 6.39 2.54
N ASP A 88 17.65 5.36 2.39
CA ASP A 88 18.97 5.23 3.01
C ASP A 88 19.89 6.40 2.63
N LYS A 89 19.93 6.73 1.34
CA LYS A 89 20.71 7.85 0.83
C LYS A 89 20.21 9.20 1.36
N GLN A 90 18.90 9.45 1.34
CA GLN A 90 18.30 10.71 1.81
C GLN A 90 18.50 10.93 3.31
N MET A 91 18.49 9.85 4.08
CA MET A 91 18.74 9.87 5.53
C MET A 91 20.24 9.82 5.89
N ASN A 92 21.14 9.78 4.91
CA ASN A 92 22.58 9.60 5.12
C ASN A 92 22.89 8.37 6.02
N GLY A 93 22.18 7.28 5.83
CA GLY A 93 22.32 6.06 6.62
C GLY A 93 21.72 6.10 8.03
N LYS A 94 21.13 7.21 8.43
CA LYS A 94 20.58 7.42 9.79
C LYS A 94 19.08 7.11 9.82
N VAL A 95 18.72 5.86 9.60
CA VAL A 95 17.35 5.35 9.70
C VAL A 95 17.27 4.44 10.91
N ASP A 96 16.38 4.74 11.85
CA ASP A 96 16.16 3.90 13.04
C ASP A 96 14.84 3.13 12.93
N VAL A 97 13.78 3.76 12.38
CA VAL A 97 12.46 3.14 12.26
C VAL A 97 11.84 3.50 10.90
N ILE A 98 11.18 2.54 10.27
CA ILE A 98 10.37 2.77 9.06
C ILE A 98 8.94 2.32 9.33
N VAL A 99 7.97 3.22 9.12
CA VAL A 99 6.53 2.94 9.26
C VAL A 99 5.89 2.90 7.87
N CYS A 100 5.23 1.81 7.53
CA CYS A 100 4.68 1.56 6.19
C CYS A 100 3.32 0.88 6.23
N GLY A 101 2.37 1.34 5.42
CA GLY A 101 1.06 0.70 5.26
C GLY A 101 1.17 -0.63 4.51
N ILE A 102 0.43 -1.64 4.96
CA ILE A 102 0.43 -2.99 4.37
C ILE A 102 -0.78 -3.17 3.45
N GLY A 103 -0.55 -3.11 2.13
CA GLY A 103 -1.52 -3.48 1.11
C GLY A 103 -1.19 -4.85 0.51
N THR A 104 -0.41 -4.88 -0.57
CA THR A 104 0.10 -6.12 -1.16
C THR A 104 1.29 -6.71 -0.40
N GLY A 105 1.92 -5.92 0.45
CA GLY A 105 3.14 -6.30 1.16
C GLY A 105 4.44 -6.01 0.39
N GLY A 106 4.37 -5.67 -0.90
CA GLY A 106 5.56 -5.47 -1.73
C GLY A 106 6.50 -4.38 -1.23
N THR A 107 5.95 -3.23 -0.82
CA THR A 107 6.74 -2.09 -0.33
C THR A 107 7.45 -2.42 0.97
N ILE A 108 6.70 -2.85 1.99
CA ILE A 108 7.26 -3.13 3.31
C ILE A 108 8.27 -4.28 3.27
N THR A 109 7.96 -5.37 2.54
CA THR A 109 8.87 -6.51 2.39
C THR A 109 10.15 -6.11 1.64
N GLY A 110 10.03 -5.30 0.58
CA GLY A 110 11.20 -4.83 -0.18
C GLY A 110 12.12 -3.95 0.67
N ILE A 111 11.54 -3.03 1.44
CA ILE A 111 12.27 -2.17 2.37
C ILE A 111 12.90 -3.01 3.49
N ALA A 112 12.14 -3.90 4.13
CA ALA A 112 12.61 -4.74 5.21
C ALA A 112 13.78 -5.64 4.79
N ASN A 113 13.73 -6.24 3.59
CA ASN A 113 14.83 -7.00 3.03
C ASN A 113 16.12 -6.18 2.87
N TYR A 114 16.01 -4.92 2.45
CA TYR A 114 17.16 -4.04 2.28
C TYR A 114 17.83 -3.71 3.61
N PHE A 115 17.03 -3.45 4.65
CA PHE A 115 17.53 -3.10 5.97
C PHE A 115 17.76 -4.30 6.90
N TYR A 116 17.57 -5.54 6.44
CA TYR A 116 17.58 -6.76 7.26
C TYR A 116 18.82 -6.93 8.15
N ASN A 117 20.01 -6.58 7.65
CA ASN A 117 21.27 -6.70 8.41
C ASN A 117 21.64 -5.41 9.17
N ARG A 118 20.67 -4.51 9.39
CA ARG A 118 20.85 -3.23 10.07
C ARG A 118 19.87 -3.14 11.24
N ASP A 119 20.25 -2.36 12.25
CA ASP A 119 19.35 -2.10 13.40
C ASP A 119 18.29 -1.06 13.02
N VAL A 120 17.39 -1.44 12.09
CA VAL A 120 16.27 -0.61 11.64
C VAL A 120 14.98 -1.36 11.93
N LYS A 121 14.10 -0.76 12.70
CA LYS A 121 12.79 -1.33 13.03
C LYS A 121 11.77 -1.08 11.92
N ILE A 122 11.06 -2.11 11.54
CA ILE A 122 10.04 -2.09 10.48
C ILE A 122 8.66 -2.22 11.11
N ILE A 123 7.85 -1.17 11.01
CA ILE A 123 6.51 -1.13 11.59
C ILE A 123 5.48 -1.13 10.47
N GLY A 124 4.61 -2.12 10.48
CA GLY A 124 3.48 -2.23 9.57
C GLY A 124 2.26 -1.45 10.05
N VAL A 125 1.39 -1.03 9.11
CA VAL A 125 0.10 -0.41 9.43
C VAL A 125 -1.01 -1.12 8.70
N GLU A 126 -2.05 -1.52 9.43
CA GLU A 126 -3.29 -2.08 8.89
C GLU A 126 -4.54 -1.33 9.39
N PRO A 127 -5.72 -1.43 8.73
CA PRO A 127 -6.94 -0.79 9.21
C PRO A 127 -7.51 -1.49 10.45
N ALA A 128 -7.90 -0.74 11.48
CA ALA A 128 -8.50 -1.29 12.70
C ALA A 128 -9.83 -2.03 12.48
N LYS A 129 -10.57 -1.70 11.40
CA LYS A 129 -11.79 -2.43 10.99
C LYS A 129 -11.49 -3.70 10.19
N SER A 130 -10.26 -3.87 9.72
CA SER A 130 -9.81 -5.04 8.94
C SER A 130 -8.41 -5.50 9.38
N PRO A 131 -8.22 -5.82 10.67
CA PRO A 131 -6.93 -6.17 11.25
C PRO A 131 -6.60 -7.64 10.98
N PHE A 132 -6.51 -8.00 9.71
CA PHE A 132 -6.34 -9.40 9.31
C PHE A 132 -5.01 -9.98 9.76
N LEU A 133 -3.94 -9.18 9.69
CA LEU A 133 -2.60 -9.65 10.03
C LEU A 133 -2.41 -9.86 11.53
N THR A 134 -3.03 -9.00 12.36
CA THR A 134 -2.91 -9.10 13.83
C THR A 134 -4.02 -9.90 14.48
N LYS A 135 -5.25 -9.90 13.92
CA LYS A 135 -6.43 -10.50 14.56
C LYS A 135 -7.20 -11.54 13.72
N GLY A 136 -6.77 -11.77 12.46
CA GLY A 136 -7.31 -12.83 11.61
C GLY A 136 -8.69 -12.57 10.99
N TYR A 137 -9.25 -11.35 11.11
CA TYR A 137 -10.53 -11.01 10.49
C TYR A 137 -10.42 -9.77 9.58
N SER A 138 -11.30 -9.70 8.59
CA SER A 138 -11.40 -8.56 7.68
C SER A 138 -12.75 -7.88 7.78
N GLY A 139 -12.79 -6.58 7.46
CA GLY A 139 -14.00 -5.78 7.46
C GLY A 139 -13.91 -4.61 6.50
N MET A 140 -15.03 -3.91 6.30
CA MET A 140 -15.06 -2.70 5.45
C MET A 140 -14.41 -1.52 6.16
N HIS A 141 -13.54 -0.81 5.45
CA HIS A 141 -12.84 0.38 5.95
C HIS A 141 -12.64 1.39 4.80
N VAL A 142 -12.32 2.64 5.13
CA VAL A 142 -12.13 3.72 4.15
C VAL A 142 -10.65 3.95 3.77
N ILE A 143 -9.70 3.29 4.43
CA ILE A 143 -8.27 3.49 4.20
C ILE A 143 -7.85 2.71 2.94
N GLN A 144 -8.15 3.26 1.77
CA GLN A 144 -7.86 2.62 0.48
C GLN A 144 -6.34 2.44 0.28
N GLY A 145 -5.97 1.27 -0.24
CA GLY A 145 -4.58 0.93 -0.58
C GLY A 145 -3.88 0.02 0.41
N ILE A 146 -4.41 -0.12 1.63
CA ILE A 146 -3.94 -1.06 2.65
C ILE A 146 -5.07 -1.98 3.10
N GLY A 147 -4.78 -3.02 3.88
CA GLY A 147 -5.77 -3.94 4.43
C GLY A 147 -6.43 -4.83 3.36
N ALA A 148 -5.67 -5.72 2.74
CA ALA A 148 -6.15 -6.63 1.68
C ALA A 148 -7.25 -7.59 2.14
N GLY A 149 -7.39 -7.84 3.46
CA GLY A 149 -8.35 -8.79 4.03
C GLY A 149 -7.92 -10.26 3.93
N PHE A 150 -6.66 -10.48 3.61
CA PHE A 150 -5.99 -11.77 3.59
C PHE A 150 -4.47 -11.56 3.68
N HIS A 151 -3.71 -12.66 3.88
CA HIS A 151 -2.24 -12.62 3.88
C HIS A 151 -1.73 -12.69 2.43
N PRO A 152 -1.09 -11.62 1.88
CA PRO A 152 -0.52 -11.66 0.54
C PRO A 152 0.71 -12.58 0.49
N ASN A 153 0.90 -13.32 -0.62
CA ASN A 153 2.01 -14.27 -0.75
C ASN A 153 3.40 -13.61 -0.76
N ILE A 154 3.47 -12.35 -1.22
CA ILE A 154 4.74 -11.59 -1.25
C ILE A 154 5.06 -10.86 0.05
N LEU A 155 4.14 -10.87 1.03
CA LEU A 155 4.37 -10.27 2.34
C LEU A 155 5.20 -11.23 3.20
N ASN A 156 6.34 -10.78 3.66
CA ASN A 156 7.13 -11.49 4.65
C ASN A 156 6.95 -10.84 6.02
N VAL A 157 6.08 -11.42 6.86
CA VAL A 157 5.77 -10.90 8.20
C VAL A 157 6.92 -11.09 9.19
N ASP A 158 7.80 -12.06 8.96
CA ASP A 158 8.96 -12.34 9.84
C ASP A 158 9.99 -11.19 9.82
N LEU A 159 9.88 -10.29 8.86
CA LEU A 159 10.73 -9.09 8.74
C LEU A 159 10.08 -7.84 9.36
N ILE A 160 8.91 -7.96 9.95
CA ILE A 160 8.14 -6.85 10.52
C ILE A 160 8.18 -6.94 12.04
N ASP A 161 8.73 -5.92 12.69
CA ASP A 161 8.88 -5.91 14.16
C ASP A 161 7.55 -5.71 14.89
N ASP A 162 6.62 -4.93 14.31
CA ASP A 162 5.29 -4.67 14.90
C ASP A 162 4.26 -4.26 13.81
N ILE A 163 2.98 -4.45 14.08
CA ILE A 163 1.88 -4.01 13.21
C ILE A 163 0.84 -3.24 14.03
N ILE A 164 0.63 -1.97 13.66
CA ILE A 164 -0.29 -1.06 14.32
C ILE A 164 -1.59 -0.96 13.52
N ALA A 165 -2.71 -1.18 14.23
CA ALA A 165 -4.05 -1.04 13.65
C ALA A 165 -4.57 0.39 13.85
N VAL A 166 -4.87 1.11 12.75
CA VAL A 166 -5.32 2.51 12.77
C VAL A 166 -6.79 2.63 12.38
N SER A 167 -7.55 3.47 13.10
CA SER A 167 -8.97 3.72 12.82
C SER A 167 -9.18 4.53 11.53
N ASP A 168 -10.37 4.40 10.92
CA ASP A 168 -10.77 5.22 9.77
C ASP A 168 -10.76 6.71 10.12
N GLU A 169 -11.25 7.03 11.31
CA GLU A 169 -11.37 8.38 11.85
C GLU A 169 -10.00 9.04 12.01
N ASP A 170 -9.05 8.34 12.61
CA ASP A 170 -7.67 8.83 12.79
C ASP A 170 -6.96 8.98 11.45
N ALA A 171 -7.10 8.01 10.55
CA ALA A 171 -6.50 8.08 9.22
C ALA A 171 -6.97 9.34 8.47
N LEU A 172 -8.27 9.62 8.47
CA LEU A 172 -8.84 10.81 7.83
C LEU A 172 -8.43 12.11 8.53
N TYR A 173 -8.40 12.11 9.87
CA TYR A 173 -7.99 13.27 10.65
C TYR A 173 -6.54 13.66 10.34
N TYR A 174 -5.62 12.70 10.41
CA TYR A 174 -4.20 12.96 10.18
C TYR A 174 -3.89 13.26 8.71
N THR A 175 -4.62 12.70 7.75
CA THR A 175 -4.51 13.10 6.33
C THR A 175 -4.80 14.59 6.16
N ARG A 176 -5.90 15.08 6.73
CA ARG A 176 -6.28 16.51 6.68
C ARG A 176 -5.28 17.39 7.43
N MET A 177 -4.78 16.91 8.56
CA MET A 177 -3.79 17.63 9.37
C MET A 177 -2.47 17.79 8.63
N LEU A 178 -1.97 16.74 7.96
CA LEU A 178 -0.76 16.77 7.15
C LEU A 178 -0.87 17.85 6.05
N PHE A 179 -2.03 17.94 5.40
CA PHE A 179 -2.28 18.99 4.40
C PHE A 179 -2.33 20.38 5.03
N LYS A 180 -3.16 20.57 6.07
CA LYS A 180 -3.40 21.89 6.66
C LYS A 180 -2.16 22.47 7.36
N LYS A 181 -1.41 21.62 8.06
CA LYS A 181 -0.28 22.06 8.91
C LYS A 181 1.06 22.07 8.17
N TYR A 182 1.25 21.11 7.24
CA TYR A 182 2.54 20.89 6.61
C TYR A 182 2.51 21.07 5.08
N GLY A 183 1.34 21.31 4.48
CA GLY A 183 1.18 21.43 3.03
C GLY A 183 1.37 20.11 2.27
N LEU A 184 1.35 18.97 2.96
CA LEU A 184 1.55 17.65 2.38
C LEU A 184 0.21 17.08 1.92
N PHE A 185 -0.06 17.16 0.61
CA PHE A 185 -1.28 16.65 0.00
C PHE A 185 -1.12 15.15 -0.32
N VAL A 186 -1.31 14.32 0.68
CA VAL A 186 -1.12 12.86 0.65
C VAL A 186 -2.42 12.09 0.75
N GLY A 187 -2.41 10.79 0.40
CA GLY A 187 -3.56 9.91 0.47
C GLY A 187 -3.91 9.46 1.90
N ILE A 188 -5.09 8.84 2.05
CA ILE A 188 -5.64 8.43 3.36
C ILE A 188 -4.73 7.42 4.08
N SER A 189 -4.10 6.50 3.34
CA SER A 189 -3.16 5.55 3.93
C SER A 189 -1.91 6.22 4.53
N SER A 190 -1.49 7.37 3.98
CA SER A 190 -0.38 8.16 4.54
C SER A 190 -0.76 8.81 5.87
N GLY A 191 -2.02 9.24 6.03
CA GLY A 191 -2.55 9.69 7.32
C GLY A 191 -2.55 8.59 8.37
N ALA A 192 -2.93 7.37 7.99
CA ALA A 192 -2.86 6.21 8.86
C ALA A 192 -1.41 5.90 9.29
N VAL A 193 -0.47 5.91 8.34
CA VAL A 193 0.96 5.70 8.63
C VAL A 193 1.51 6.79 9.54
N TYR A 194 1.14 8.05 9.32
CA TYR A 194 1.53 9.15 10.21
C TYR A 194 0.94 8.99 11.62
N CYS A 195 -0.33 8.60 11.75
CA CYS A 195 -0.93 8.29 13.04
C CYS A 195 -0.12 7.22 13.80
N ALA A 196 0.19 6.10 13.16
CA ALA A 196 0.99 5.04 13.73
C ALA A 196 2.41 5.53 14.12
N SER A 197 3.02 6.39 13.29
CA SER A 197 4.35 6.94 13.61
C SER A 197 4.38 7.80 14.87
N LEU A 198 3.28 8.52 15.16
CA LEU A 198 3.15 9.28 16.41
C LEU A 198 3.02 8.38 17.65
N GLU A 199 2.43 7.19 17.50
CA GLU A 199 2.40 6.18 18.55
C GLU A 199 3.79 5.61 18.80
N VAL A 200 4.48 5.25 17.71
CA VAL A 200 5.88 4.75 17.75
C VAL A 200 6.81 5.77 18.40
N ALA A 201 6.70 7.06 18.05
CA ALA A 201 7.55 8.13 18.59
C ALA A 201 7.40 8.36 20.10
N LYS A 202 6.33 7.83 20.72
CA LYS A 202 6.12 7.93 22.18
C LYS A 202 6.74 6.77 22.95
N ARG A 203 7.18 5.72 22.28
CA ARG A 203 7.82 4.57 22.92
C ARG A 203 9.23 4.94 23.38
N GLU A 204 9.61 4.56 24.60
CA GLU A 204 10.89 4.93 25.22
C GLU A 204 12.09 4.58 24.34
N GLU A 205 12.05 3.40 23.70
CA GLU A 205 13.12 2.92 22.82
C GLU A 205 13.31 3.76 21.54
N PHE A 206 12.32 4.61 21.18
CA PHE A 206 12.36 5.44 19.95
C PHE A 206 12.47 6.95 20.23
N ILE A 207 12.72 7.34 21.46
CA ILE A 207 13.03 8.75 21.78
C ILE A 207 14.33 9.15 21.07
N ASP A 208 14.33 10.31 20.44
CA ASP A 208 15.43 10.87 19.64
C ASP A 208 15.86 10.03 18.42
N LYS A 209 15.00 9.10 17.99
CA LYS A 209 15.21 8.26 16.81
C LYS A 209 14.63 8.88 15.53
N ASN A 210 15.26 8.57 14.40
CA ASN A 210 14.78 8.97 13.08
C ASN A 210 13.70 8.00 12.60
N ILE A 211 12.46 8.48 12.54
CA ILE A 211 11.31 7.70 12.06
C ILE A 211 10.96 8.14 10.64
N VAL A 212 11.08 7.23 9.70
CA VAL A 212 10.68 7.44 8.30
C VAL A 212 9.29 6.89 8.08
N ILE A 213 8.42 7.66 7.44
CA ILE A 213 7.07 7.22 7.05
C ILE A 213 6.95 7.13 5.52
N ILE A 214 6.22 6.13 5.04
CA ILE A 214 5.98 5.96 3.60
C ILE A 214 4.65 6.60 3.20
N CYS A 215 4.69 7.73 2.48
CA CYS A 215 3.54 8.36 1.85
C CYS A 215 3.34 7.77 0.45
N ALA A 216 2.47 6.78 0.31
CA ALA A 216 2.39 5.93 -0.87
C ALA A 216 1.74 6.62 -2.09
N ASP A 217 0.82 7.57 -1.88
CA ASP A 217 0.13 8.27 -2.97
C ASP A 217 -0.31 9.69 -2.57
N GLY A 218 -0.73 10.46 -3.57
CA GLY A 218 -1.26 11.81 -3.39
C GLY A 218 -2.75 11.83 -3.03
N GLY A 219 -3.18 12.93 -2.40
CA GLY A 219 -4.58 13.18 -2.01
C GLY A 219 -5.51 13.41 -3.20
N ASP A 220 -4.98 13.75 -4.36
CA ASP A 220 -5.71 13.97 -5.62
C ASP A 220 -6.52 12.74 -6.08
N ARG A 221 -6.18 11.56 -5.61
CA ARG A 221 -6.85 10.29 -5.95
C ARG A 221 -8.13 10.04 -5.14
N TYR A 222 -8.42 10.90 -4.17
CA TYR A 222 -9.54 10.76 -3.23
C TYR A 222 -10.54 11.94 -3.28
N LEU A 223 -10.30 12.91 -4.16
CA LEU A 223 -11.18 14.07 -4.41
C LEU A 223 -12.32 13.70 -5.36
#